data_990ffd1c86d86bf892aecd4112c5949d
#
_entry.id   990ffd1c86d86bf892aecd4112c5949d
#
_cell.length_a   1.000
_cell.length_b   1.000
_cell.length_c   1.000
_cell.angle_alpha   90.00
_cell.angle_beta   90.00
_cell.angle_gamma   90.00
#
_symmetry.space_group_name_H-M   'P 1'
#
loop_
_entity.id
_entity.type
_entity.pdbx_description
1 polymer ?
#
loop_
_entity_poly.entity_id
_entity_poly.type
_entity_poly.pdbx_seq_one_letter_code
_entity_poly.pdbx_strand_id
1 'polypeptide(L)' 'MPIKYDKLFSLLKEKGYTTYRIRQEGLIGQATLTALRNGTGGLTEKSLDKLCHVLGCQPGDLMEYVEEQD' A
#
# COMPACT_ATOMS: atom_id res chain seq x y z
N MET A 1 5.03 13.81 -2.63
CA MET A 1 5.24 12.71 -3.57
C MET A 1 4.05 12.60 -4.51
N PRO A 2 4.27 12.50 -5.81
CA PRO A 2 3.16 12.43 -6.76
C PRO A 2 2.41 11.10 -6.75
N ILE A 3 2.99 10.06 -6.17
CA ILE A 3 2.31 8.78 -6.06
C ILE A 3 1.64 8.65 -4.71
N LYS A 4 0.35 8.35 -4.72
CA LYS A 4 -0.44 8.17 -3.50
C LYS A 4 -0.88 6.71 -3.36
N TYR A 5 -1.01 6.28 -2.13
CA TYR A 5 -1.37 4.90 -1.80
C TYR A 5 -2.71 4.81 -1.07
N ASP A 6 -3.56 5.81 -1.26
CA ASP A 6 -4.88 5.83 -0.62
C ASP A 6 -5.72 4.64 -1.05
N LYS A 7 -5.58 4.23 -2.32
CA LYS A 7 -6.30 3.06 -2.83
C LYS A 7 -5.90 1.79 -2.11
N LEU A 8 -4.63 1.67 -1.77
CA LEU A 8 -4.12 0.51 -1.03
C LEU A 8 -4.81 0.41 0.33
N PHE A 9 -4.84 1.51 1.08
CA PHE A 9 -5.44 1.50 2.40
C PHE A 9 -6.94 1.25 2.34
N SER A 10 -7.63 1.82 1.35
CA SER A 10 -9.05 1.58 1.15
C SER A 10 -9.33 0.12 0.85
N LEU A 11 -8.52 -0.48 -0.01
CA LEU A 11 -8.68 -1.88 -0.38
C LEU A 11 -8.39 -2.82 0.79
N LEU A 12 -7.35 -2.51 1.57
CA LEU A 12 -7.03 -3.28 2.76
C LEU A 12 -8.18 -3.26 3.75
N LYS A 13 -8.77 -2.08 3.96
CA LYS A 13 -9.89 -1.93 4.86
C LYS A 13 -11.11 -2.70 4.36
N GLU A 14 -11.35 -2.64 3.06
CA GLU A 14 -12.47 -3.36 2.43
C GLU A 14 -12.32 -4.86 2.58
N LYS A 15 -11.09 -5.36 2.50
CA LYS A 15 -10.80 -6.78 2.65
C LYS A 15 -10.67 -7.22 4.10
N GLY A 16 -10.80 -6.29 5.05
CA GLY A 16 -10.73 -6.61 6.46
C GLY A 16 -9.33 -6.69 7.03
N TYR A 17 -8.34 -6.13 6.33
CA TYR A 17 -6.96 -6.12 6.82
C TYR A 17 -6.71 -4.91 7.69
N THR A 18 -6.65 -5.14 9.00
CA THR A 18 -6.27 -4.11 9.96
C THR A 18 -4.75 -3.99 10.00
N THR A 19 -4.25 -2.93 10.62
CA THR A 19 -2.81 -2.76 10.81
C THR A 19 -2.22 -3.96 11.55
N TYR A 20 -2.92 -4.45 12.56
CA TYR A 20 -2.49 -5.61 13.34
C TYR A 20 -2.34 -6.85 12.44
N ARG A 21 -3.34 -7.08 11.60
CA ARG A 21 -3.35 -8.24 10.71
C ARG A 21 -2.26 -8.15 9.65
N ILE A 22 -2.02 -6.95 9.12
CA ILE A 22 -0.95 -6.72 8.16
C ILE A 22 0.40 -7.08 8.76
N ARG A 23 0.64 -6.67 10.01
CA ARG A 23 1.89 -6.96 10.70
C ARG A 23 2.02 -8.44 11.01
N GLN A 24 0.94 -9.08 11.43
CA GLN A 24 0.94 -10.48 11.81
C GLN A 24 1.20 -11.39 10.62
N GLU A 25 0.64 -11.05 9.46
CA GLU A 25 0.83 -11.82 8.24
C GLU A 25 2.08 -11.41 7.46
N GLY A 26 2.73 -10.35 7.89
CA GLY A 26 3.96 -9.88 7.26
C GLY A 26 3.75 -9.35 5.84
N LEU A 27 2.58 -8.80 5.55
CA LEU A 27 2.29 -8.28 4.23
C LEU A 27 3.12 -7.05 3.90
N ILE A 28 3.25 -6.15 4.87
CA ILE A 28 4.04 -4.92 4.72
C ILE A 28 4.86 -4.73 5.98
N GLY A 29 6.13 -4.42 5.83
CA GLY A 29 6.98 -4.11 6.97
C GLY A 29 6.49 -2.84 7.68
N GLN A 30 6.72 -2.75 8.99
CA GLN A 30 6.26 -1.61 9.77
C GLN A 30 6.86 -0.29 9.27
N ALA A 31 8.14 -0.30 8.94
CA ALA A 31 8.80 0.90 8.41
C ALA A 31 8.20 1.33 7.09
N THR A 32 7.91 0.36 6.21
CA THR A 32 7.29 0.63 4.92
C THR A 32 5.88 1.18 5.11
N LEU A 33 5.12 0.58 6.01
CA LEU A 33 3.75 1.02 6.28
C LEU A 33 3.73 2.46 6.81
N THR A 34 4.64 2.79 7.71
CA THR A 34 4.77 4.13 8.23
C THR A 34 5.14 5.13 7.13
N ALA A 35 6.09 4.75 6.28
CA ALA A 35 6.51 5.60 5.16
C ALA A 35 5.36 5.84 4.18
N LEU A 36 4.55 4.83 3.91
CA LEU A 36 3.38 4.97 3.05
C LEU A 36 2.36 5.95 3.63
N ARG A 37 2.12 5.86 4.94
CA ARG A 37 1.18 6.75 5.62
C ARG A 37 1.65 8.19 5.62
N ASN A 38 2.95 8.39 5.77
CA ASN A 38 3.55 9.72 5.82
C ASN A 38 3.84 10.29 4.43
N GLY A 39 3.70 9.47 3.39
CA GLY A 39 4.00 9.87 2.03
C GLY A 39 5.49 10.05 1.76
N THR A 40 6.34 9.41 2.56
CA THR A 40 7.79 9.53 2.45
C THR A 40 8.47 8.35 1.79
N GLY A 41 7.71 7.35 1.38
CA GLY A 41 8.27 6.18 0.72
C GLY A 41 7.23 5.45 -0.10
N GLY A 42 7.66 4.37 -0.73
CA GLY A 42 6.79 3.58 -1.57
C GLY A 42 7.00 2.08 -1.37
N LEU A 43 6.22 1.32 -2.09
CA LEU A 43 6.32 -0.14 -2.06
C LEU A 43 7.50 -0.60 -2.91
N THR A 44 8.20 -1.62 -2.44
CA THR A 44 9.19 -2.30 -3.26
C THR A 44 8.46 -3.23 -4.20
N GLU A 45 9.13 -3.66 -5.27
CA GLU A 45 8.56 -4.60 -6.21
C GLU A 45 8.11 -5.88 -5.51
N LYS A 46 8.91 -6.35 -4.56
CA LYS A 46 8.63 -7.57 -3.82
C LYS A 46 7.36 -7.44 -2.97
N SER A 47 7.22 -6.32 -2.26
CA SER A 47 6.02 -6.05 -1.46
C SER A 47 4.80 -5.88 -2.34
N LEU A 48 4.96 -5.20 -3.47
CA LEU A 48 3.89 -4.96 -4.41
C LEU A 48 3.38 -6.28 -4.99
N ASP A 49 4.29 -7.16 -5.37
CA ASP A 49 3.95 -8.48 -5.91
C ASP A 49 3.15 -9.28 -4.89
N LYS A 50 3.60 -9.28 -3.64
CA LYS A 50 2.93 -9.99 -2.57
C LYS A 50 1.52 -9.46 -2.32
N LEU A 51 1.37 -8.14 -2.29
CA LEU A 51 0.08 -7.52 -2.07
C LEU A 51 -0.89 -7.82 -3.22
N CYS A 52 -0.41 -7.76 -4.46
CA CYS A 52 -1.23 -8.08 -5.61
C CYS A 52 -1.71 -9.53 -5.55
N HIS A 53 -0.85 -10.44 -5.14
CA HIS A 53 -1.20 -11.84 -5.01
C HIS A 53 -2.25 -12.08 -3.91
N VAL A 54 -2.01 -11.50 -2.74
CA VAL A 54 -2.88 -11.70 -1.58
C VAL A 54 -4.24 -11.04 -1.78
N LEU A 55 -4.25 -9.85 -2.34
CA LEU A 55 -5.49 -9.09 -2.53
C LEU A 55 -6.18 -9.39 -3.86
N GLY A 56 -5.50 -10.10 -4.76
CA GLY A 56 -6.04 -10.44 -6.06
C GLY A 56 -6.29 -9.22 -6.93
N CYS A 57 -5.37 -8.27 -6.92
CA CYS A 57 -5.52 -7.02 -7.67
C CYS A 57 -4.27 -6.70 -8.46
N GLN A 58 -4.33 -5.62 -9.23
CA GLN A 58 -3.22 -5.13 -10.02
C GLN A 58 -2.53 -3.97 -9.30
N PRO A 59 -1.26 -3.68 -9.63
CA PRO A 59 -0.56 -2.53 -9.02
C PRO A 59 -1.32 -1.22 -9.16
N GLY A 60 -2.02 -1.02 -10.27
CA GLY A 60 -2.81 0.19 -10.47
C GLY A 60 -3.99 0.34 -9.53
N ASP A 61 -4.36 -0.74 -8.85
CA ASP A 61 -5.43 -0.71 -7.85
C ASP A 61 -4.89 -0.31 -6.47
N LEU A 62 -3.58 -0.27 -6.33
CA LEU A 62 -2.93 0.02 -5.05
C LEU A 62 -2.35 1.41 -4.98
N MET A 63 -1.98 1.99 -6.12
CA MET A 63 -1.32 3.27 -6.16
C MET A 63 -1.89 4.15 -7.26
N GLU A 64 -1.74 5.46 -7.09
CA GLU A 64 -2.24 6.42 -8.04
C GLU A 64 -1.24 7.54 -8.21
N TYR A 65 -0.98 7.90 -9.47
CA TYR A 65 -0.15 9.06 -9.76
C TYR A 65 -1.04 10.31 -9.76
N VAL A 66 -0.66 11.26 -8.94
CA VAL A 66 -1.38 12.53 -8.87
C VAL A 66 -0.37 13.63 -9.17
N GLU A 67 -0.60 14.35 -10.25
CA GLU A 67 0.28 15.44 -10.63
C GLU A 67 0.13 16.60 -9.64
N GLU A 68 1.26 17.05 -9.10
CA GLU A 68 1.26 18.16 -8.17
C GLU A 68 0.96 19.46 -8.93
N GLN A 69 0.08 20.25 -8.35
CA GLN A 69 -0.22 21.57 -8.87
C GLN A 69 0.29 22.61 -7.91
N ASP A 70 1.10 23.48 -8.41
CA ASP A 70 1.62 24.59 -7.61
C ASP A 70 0.63 25.76 -7.57
#